data_8d0d46fdff5ec2e8a9ca5f292ffc5a2c
#
_entry.id   8d0d46fdff5ec2e8a9ca5f292ffc5a2c
#
_cell.length_a   1.000
_cell.length_b   1.000
_cell.length_c   1.000
_cell.angle_alpha   90.00
_cell.angle_beta   90.00
_cell.angle_gamma   90.00
#
_symmetry.space_group_name_H-M   'P 1'
#
loop_
_entity.id
_entity.type
_entity.pdbx_description
1 polymer ?
#
loop_
_entity_poly.entity_id
_entity_poly.type
_entity_poly.pdbx_seq_one_letter_code
_entity_poly.pdbx_strand_id
1 'polypeptide(L)'
;MAKRVAVLAVNPVNGFGLFQYLEAFFENGIEYKVFAVALTREIKTNSGLTVVTDDVVANLKGKENEFDALVFACGDAIPVFQQHASEPHNVTMMEVIKAFGEKGKIMIGHCAAAMMFDFAGVTAGHKLALHPLAQPAIRLGVATNEKSVIDGNFYTAQTENTVWTMMPALIATLKA
;
A
#
# COMPACT_ATOMS: atom_id res chain seq x y z
N MET A 1 -2.90 -4.08 -22.45
CA MET A 1 -3.01 -5.19 -21.47
C MET A 1 -3.33 -4.60 -20.10
N ALA A 2 -4.15 -5.28 -19.31
CA ALA A 2 -4.41 -4.86 -17.92
C ALA A 2 -3.10 -4.79 -17.14
N LYS A 3 -3.03 -3.84 -16.21
CA LYS A 3 -1.85 -3.62 -15.38
C LYS A 3 -1.74 -4.69 -14.30
N ARG A 4 -0.52 -4.96 -13.87
CA ARG A 4 -0.18 -5.95 -12.85
C ARG A 4 0.15 -5.27 -11.54
N VAL A 5 -0.38 -5.76 -10.44
CA VAL A 5 -0.31 -5.11 -9.12
C VAL A 5 0.51 -5.92 -8.12
N ALA A 6 1.50 -5.30 -7.48
CA ALA A 6 2.13 -5.81 -6.28
C ALA A 6 1.37 -5.31 -5.04
N VAL A 7 1.04 -6.19 -4.12
CA VAL A 7 0.36 -5.83 -2.87
C VAL A 7 1.27 -6.13 -1.69
N LEU A 8 1.69 -5.11 -0.95
CA LEU A 8 2.41 -5.27 0.32
C LEU A 8 1.40 -5.44 1.45
N ALA A 9 1.47 -6.52 2.17
CA ALA A 9 0.65 -6.77 3.36
C ALA A 9 1.53 -6.78 4.61
N VAL A 10 1.34 -5.81 5.50
CA VAL A 10 2.07 -5.73 6.77
C VAL A 10 1.57 -6.79 7.75
N ASN A 11 2.32 -7.04 8.83
CA ASN A 11 1.97 -8.06 9.82
C ASN A 11 1.91 -7.44 11.24
N PRO A 12 0.73 -7.30 11.88
CA PRO A 12 -0.59 -7.66 11.34
C PRO A 12 -1.14 -6.65 10.33
N VAL A 13 -1.95 -7.14 9.40
CA VAL A 13 -2.62 -6.36 8.37
C VAL A 13 -4.10 -6.15 8.71
N ASN A 14 -4.67 -5.00 8.34
CA ASN A 14 -6.13 -4.83 8.37
C ASN A 14 -6.76 -5.71 7.30
N GLY A 15 -7.47 -6.77 7.70
CA GLY A 15 -8.06 -7.73 6.77
C GLY A 15 -9.12 -7.09 5.88
N PHE A 16 -9.98 -6.24 6.45
CA PHE A 16 -11.01 -5.55 5.66
C PHE A 16 -10.40 -4.67 4.57
N GLY A 17 -9.36 -3.91 4.89
CA GLY A 17 -8.64 -3.10 3.91
C GLY A 17 -7.98 -3.94 2.82
N LEU A 18 -7.25 -4.99 3.21
CA LEU A 18 -6.57 -5.88 2.27
C LEU A 18 -7.57 -6.54 1.29
N PHE A 19 -8.60 -7.17 1.81
CA PHE A 19 -9.52 -7.95 0.99
C PHE A 19 -10.38 -7.08 0.06
N GLN A 20 -10.65 -5.82 0.38
CA GLN A 20 -11.31 -4.92 -0.57
C GLN A 20 -10.54 -4.80 -1.89
N TYR A 21 -9.21 -4.66 -1.82
CA TYR A 21 -8.38 -4.60 -3.02
C TYR A 21 -8.39 -5.94 -3.76
N LEU A 22 -8.15 -7.04 -3.05
CA LEU A 22 -7.99 -8.36 -3.68
C LEU A 22 -9.28 -8.82 -4.36
N GLU A 23 -10.43 -8.65 -3.70
CA GLU A 23 -11.73 -8.99 -4.28
C GLU A 23 -12.05 -8.12 -5.50
N ALA A 24 -11.82 -6.80 -5.41
CA ALA A 24 -12.03 -5.91 -6.55
C ALA A 24 -11.13 -6.27 -7.74
N PHE A 25 -9.87 -6.63 -7.50
CA PHE A 25 -8.96 -7.05 -8.55
C PHE A 25 -9.41 -8.37 -9.18
N PHE A 26 -9.75 -9.36 -8.36
CA PHE A 26 -10.24 -10.65 -8.82
C PHE A 26 -11.50 -10.50 -9.70
N GLU A 27 -12.51 -9.79 -9.23
CA GLU A 27 -13.76 -9.56 -9.95
C GLU A 27 -13.56 -8.83 -11.29
N ASN A 28 -12.50 -8.03 -11.42
CA ASN A 28 -12.20 -7.26 -12.61
C ASN A 28 -11.10 -7.86 -13.50
N GLY A 29 -10.60 -9.06 -13.18
CA GLY A 29 -9.57 -9.73 -13.97
C GLY A 29 -8.21 -9.02 -13.94
N ILE A 30 -7.91 -8.28 -12.87
CA ILE A 30 -6.62 -7.60 -12.68
C ILE A 30 -5.67 -8.57 -11.97
N GLU A 31 -4.52 -8.82 -12.58
CA GLU A 31 -3.50 -9.69 -12.01
C GLU A 31 -2.81 -9.01 -10.82
N TYR A 32 -2.70 -9.73 -9.70
CA TYR A 32 -2.00 -9.26 -8.51
C TYR A 32 -1.18 -10.35 -7.85
N LYS A 33 -0.20 -9.94 -7.06
CA LYS A 33 0.60 -10.81 -6.20
C LYS A 33 0.77 -10.16 -4.83
N VAL A 34 0.51 -10.92 -3.76
CA VAL A 34 0.59 -10.43 -2.38
C VAL A 34 1.93 -10.83 -1.77
N PHE A 35 2.64 -9.83 -1.23
CA PHE A 35 3.94 -9.97 -0.59
C PHE A 35 3.82 -9.66 0.90
N ALA A 36 4.15 -10.61 1.76
CA ALA A 36 4.22 -10.38 3.19
C ALA A 36 5.37 -9.43 3.56
N VAL A 37 5.09 -8.40 4.34
CA VAL A 37 6.13 -7.60 5.00
C VAL A 37 6.54 -8.33 6.28
N ALA A 38 7.23 -9.43 6.09
CA ALA A 38 7.67 -10.37 7.12
C ALA A 38 8.80 -11.24 6.54
N LEU A 39 9.42 -12.04 7.40
CA LEU A 39 10.44 -13.01 6.97
C LEU A 39 9.81 -14.27 6.36
N THR A 40 8.55 -14.53 6.64
CA THR A 40 7.78 -15.68 6.14
C THR A 40 6.52 -15.23 5.42
N ARG A 41 5.93 -16.13 4.63
CA ARG A 41 4.68 -15.87 3.91
C ARG A 41 3.45 -15.81 4.81
N GLU A 42 3.52 -16.36 6.02
CA GLU A 42 2.43 -16.34 6.99
C GLU A 42 2.43 -15.03 7.76
N ILE A 43 1.30 -14.34 7.72
CA ILE A 43 1.03 -13.13 8.50
C ILE A 43 -0.31 -13.25 9.22
N LYS A 44 -0.53 -12.36 10.18
CA LYS A 44 -1.81 -12.24 10.88
C LYS A 44 -2.59 -11.02 10.37
N THR A 45 -3.91 -11.15 10.36
CA THR A 45 -4.77 -9.96 10.33
C THR A 45 -4.85 -9.33 11.72
N ASN A 46 -5.31 -8.07 11.79
CA ASN A 46 -5.58 -7.42 13.09
C ASN A 46 -6.52 -8.24 13.99
N SER A 47 -7.45 -8.99 13.38
CA SER A 47 -8.39 -9.87 14.11
C SER A 47 -7.83 -11.25 14.47
N GLY A 48 -6.56 -11.54 14.13
CA GLY A 48 -5.87 -12.77 14.50
C GLY A 48 -5.98 -13.92 13.48
N LEU A 49 -6.66 -13.73 12.34
CA LEU A 49 -6.70 -14.73 11.29
C LEU A 49 -5.31 -14.89 10.66
N THR A 50 -4.87 -16.10 10.40
CA THR A 50 -3.65 -16.38 9.65
C THR A 50 -3.92 -16.33 8.15
N VAL A 51 -3.11 -15.57 7.43
CA VAL A 51 -3.12 -15.46 5.97
C VAL A 51 -1.77 -15.95 5.45
N VAL A 52 -1.79 -16.80 4.43
CA VAL A 52 -0.60 -17.21 3.69
C VAL A 52 -0.56 -16.42 2.39
N THR A 53 0.45 -15.57 2.25
CA THR A 53 0.65 -14.73 1.06
C THR A 53 1.34 -15.49 -0.07
N ASP A 54 1.43 -14.88 -1.25
CA ASP A 54 2.10 -15.50 -2.40
C ASP A 54 3.63 -15.56 -2.22
N ASP A 55 4.21 -14.53 -1.58
CA ASP A 55 5.65 -14.38 -1.43
C ASP A 55 5.96 -13.45 -0.25
N VAL A 56 7.24 -13.17 -0.01
CA VAL A 56 7.73 -12.20 0.97
C VAL A 56 8.30 -10.97 0.28
N VAL A 57 8.32 -9.84 0.97
CA VAL A 57 8.77 -8.55 0.42
C VAL A 57 10.22 -8.59 -0.07
N ALA A 58 11.08 -9.41 0.55
CA ALA A 58 12.46 -9.58 0.11
C ALA A 58 12.58 -10.03 -1.35
N ASN A 59 11.62 -10.82 -1.83
CA ASN A 59 11.59 -11.33 -3.21
C ASN A 59 10.95 -10.35 -4.21
N LEU A 60 10.39 -9.24 -3.75
CA LEU A 60 9.89 -8.15 -4.61
C LEU A 60 10.99 -7.14 -4.94
N LYS A 61 11.96 -6.96 -4.06
CA LYS A 61 13.08 -6.04 -4.27
C LYS A 61 13.83 -6.37 -5.57
N GLY A 62 13.98 -5.37 -6.43
CA GLY A 62 14.62 -5.52 -7.74
C GLY A 62 13.69 -6.03 -8.85
N LYS A 63 12.42 -6.31 -8.55
CA LYS A 63 11.42 -6.78 -9.51
C LYS A 63 10.30 -5.76 -9.78
N GLU A 64 10.53 -4.49 -9.45
CA GLU A 64 9.52 -3.43 -9.59
C GLU A 64 9.07 -3.26 -11.04
N ASN A 65 9.92 -3.61 -12.02
CA ASN A 65 9.56 -3.53 -13.43
C ASN A 65 8.55 -4.60 -13.89
N GLU A 66 8.35 -5.65 -13.09
CA GLU A 66 7.36 -6.68 -13.37
C GLU A 66 5.93 -6.22 -13.03
N PHE A 67 5.78 -5.07 -12.39
CA PHE A 67 4.50 -4.53 -11.90
C PHE A 67 4.29 -3.08 -12.36
N ASP A 68 3.03 -2.70 -12.48
CA ASP A 68 2.60 -1.35 -12.87
C ASP A 68 2.15 -0.51 -11.68
N ALA A 69 1.77 -1.18 -10.60
CA ALA A 69 1.20 -0.56 -9.41
C ALA A 69 1.66 -1.26 -8.13
N LEU A 70 1.69 -0.50 -7.03
CA LEU A 70 1.93 -0.98 -5.68
C LEU A 70 0.74 -0.61 -4.79
N VAL A 71 0.15 -1.60 -4.12
CA VAL A 71 -0.78 -1.39 -3.00
C VAL A 71 -0.02 -1.56 -1.70
N PHE A 72 -0.14 -0.60 -0.80
CA PHE A 72 0.26 -0.74 0.60
C PHE A 72 -0.98 -1.06 1.45
N ALA A 73 -1.11 -2.33 1.84
CA ALA A 73 -2.17 -2.77 2.72
C ALA A 73 -1.76 -2.55 4.19
N CYS A 74 -2.28 -1.47 4.76
CA CYS A 74 -2.00 -1.02 6.12
C CYS A 74 -2.58 -1.95 7.18
N GLY A 75 -2.08 -1.85 8.40
CA GLY A 75 -2.56 -2.60 9.55
C GLY A 75 -1.92 -2.14 10.86
N ASP A 76 -2.23 -2.83 11.96
CA ASP A 76 -1.75 -2.48 13.29
C ASP A 76 -0.22 -2.60 13.48
N ALA A 77 0.48 -3.13 12.48
CA ALA A 77 1.94 -3.06 12.44
C ALA A 77 2.47 -1.62 12.33
N ILE A 78 1.71 -0.70 11.74
CA ILE A 78 2.22 0.64 11.42
C ILE A 78 2.31 1.58 12.65
N PRO A 79 1.37 1.62 13.61
CA PRO A 79 1.54 2.41 14.82
C PRO A 79 2.83 2.12 15.61
N VAL A 80 3.35 0.91 15.51
CA VAL A 80 4.61 0.48 16.17
C VAL A 80 5.80 0.38 15.22
N PHE A 81 5.67 0.85 13.99
CA PHE A 81 6.70 0.74 12.95
C PHE A 81 8.05 1.30 13.40
N GLN A 82 8.07 2.44 14.09
CA GLN A 82 9.32 3.07 14.54
C GLN A 82 10.17 2.14 15.44
N GLN A 83 9.51 1.30 16.24
CA GLN A 83 10.17 0.36 17.13
C GLN A 83 10.81 -0.81 16.37
N HIS A 84 10.38 -1.04 15.11
CA HIS A 84 10.78 -2.16 14.26
C HIS A 84 11.38 -1.72 12.92
N ALA A 85 11.66 -0.42 12.77
CA ALA A 85 12.11 0.15 11.49
C ALA A 85 13.42 -0.47 10.97
N SER A 86 14.29 -0.95 11.87
CA SER A 86 15.56 -1.58 11.50
C SER A 86 15.45 -3.07 11.17
N GLU A 87 14.28 -3.69 11.35
CA GLU A 87 14.10 -5.10 10.98
C GLU A 87 14.22 -5.28 9.46
N PRO A 88 14.87 -6.35 8.97
CA PRO A 88 15.19 -6.51 7.54
C PRO A 88 14.00 -6.37 6.60
N HIS A 89 12.84 -6.94 6.95
CA HIS A 89 11.64 -6.85 6.12
C HIS A 89 11.07 -5.43 6.07
N ASN A 90 11.21 -4.64 7.13
CA ASN A 90 10.78 -3.23 7.16
C ASN A 90 11.73 -2.33 6.36
N VAL A 91 13.04 -2.56 6.45
CA VAL A 91 14.03 -1.87 5.62
C VAL A 91 13.74 -2.15 4.14
N THR A 92 13.56 -3.42 3.78
CA THR A 92 13.23 -3.82 2.40
C THR A 92 11.93 -3.24 1.91
N MET A 93 10.89 -3.20 2.76
CA MET A 93 9.61 -2.56 2.43
C MET A 93 9.80 -1.09 2.03
N MET A 94 10.57 -0.33 2.81
CA MET A 94 10.83 1.08 2.51
C MET A 94 11.62 1.26 1.21
N GLU A 95 12.58 0.39 0.93
CA GLU A 95 13.33 0.41 -0.34
C GLU A 95 12.42 0.09 -1.54
N VAL A 96 11.52 -0.87 -1.41
CA VAL A 96 10.54 -1.24 -2.44
C VAL A 96 9.58 -0.08 -2.71
N ILE A 97 9.01 0.54 -1.67
CA ILE A 97 8.12 1.70 -1.81
C ILE A 97 8.83 2.82 -2.55
N LYS A 98 10.06 3.14 -2.15
CA LYS A 98 10.89 4.16 -2.82
C LYS A 98 11.10 3.83 -4.29
N ALA A 99 11.48 2.60 -4.61
CA ALA A 99 11.75 2.18 -5.99
C ALA A 99 10.51 2.27 -6.88
N PHE A 100 9.34 1.88 -6.39
CA PHE A 100 8.08 2.03 -7.13
C PHE A 100 7.74 3.51 -7.37
N GLY A 101 7.85 4.34 -6.34
CA GLY A 101 7.56 5.78 -6.44
C GLY A 101 8.51 6.52 -7.38
N GLU A 102 9.81 6.26 -7.29
CA GLU A 102 10.82 6.88 -8.18
C GLU A 102 10.63 6.47 -9.65
N LYS A 103 10.08 5.31 -9.91
CA LYS A 103 9.72 4.84 -11.26
C LYS A 103 8.36 5.36 -11.75
N GLY A 104 7.69 6.20 -10.97
CA GLY A 104 6.38 6.75 -11.32
C GLY A 104 5.26 5.71 -11.41
N LYS A 105 5.40 4.56 -10.74
CA LYS A 105 4.37 3.54 -10.70
C LYS A 105 3.13 4.05 -9.94
N ILE A 106 1.98 3.42 -10.16
CA ILE A 106 0.76 3.75 -9.44
C ILE A 106 0.92 3.33 -7.97
N MET A 107 0.73 4.27 -7.04
CA MET A 107 0.92 4.09 -5.61
C MET A 107 -0.44 4.15 -4.92
N ILE A 108 -0.85 3.05 -4.29
CA ILE A 108 -2.20 2.86 -3.77
C ILE A 108 -2.12 2.52 -2.28
N GLY A 109 -2.98 3.15 -1.47
CA GLY A 109 -3.07 2.76 -0.07
C GLY A 109 -4.11 3.54 0.72
N HIS A 110 -4.33 3.10 1.95
CA HIS A 110 -5.29 3.69 2.88
C HIS A 110 -4.67 3.82 4.27
N CYS A 111 -5.35 4.50 5.18
CA CYS A 111 -4.93 4.72 6.55
C CYS A 111 -3.57 5.42 6.62
N ALA A 112 -2.53 4.78 7.12
CA ALA A 112 -1.19 5.35 7.22
C ALA A 112 -0.30 5.10 5.98
N ALA A 113 -0.83 4.53 4.91
CA ALA A 113 -0.05 4.22 3.71
C ALA A 113 0.65 5.46 3.11
N ALA A 114 -0.07 6.57 3.00
CA ALA A 114 0.49 7.82 2.46
C ALA A 114 1.65 8.35 3.32
N MET A 115 1.60 8.15 4.65
CA MET A 115 2.71 8.48 5.55
C MET A 115 3.96 7.62 5.22
N MET A 116 3.77 6.34 4.93
CA MET A 116 4.87 5.46 4.54
C MET A 116 5.46 5.86 3.19
N PHE A 117 4.63 6.29 2.23
CA PHE A 117 5.09 6.85 0.96
C PHE A 117 5.88 8.15 1.16
N ASP A 118 5.43 9.01 2.07
CA ASP A 118 6.12 10.26 2.42
C ASP A 118 7.49 9.98 3.06
N PHE A 119 7.56 9.03 3.98
CA PHE A 119 8.82 8.58 4.59
C PHE A 119 9.81 8.02 3.55
N ALA A 120 9.30 7.37 2.51
CA ALA A 120 10.12 6.88 1.40
C ALA A 120 10.58 8.00 0.45
N GLY A 121 10.10 9.23 0.62
CA GLY A 121 10.57 10.40 -0.12
C GLY A 121 9.92 10.58 -1.51
N VAL A 122 8.75 9.98 -1.79
CA VAL A 122 8.18 9.94 -3.14
C VAL A 122 6.90 10.77 -3.32
N THR A 123 6.46 11.52 -2.31
CA THR A 123 5.17 12.24 -2.31
C THR A 123 5.24 13.73 -2.56
N ALA A 124 6.42 14.27 -2.87
CA ALA A 124 6.64 15.71 -2.95
C ALA A 124 5.59 16.43 -3.82
N GLY A 125 4.85 17.36 -3.19
CA GLY A 125 3.82 18.16 -3.85
C GLY A 125 2.48 17.47 -4.13
N HIS A 126 2.36 16.16 -3.86
CA HIS A 126 1.12 15.43 -4.06
C HIS A 126 0.15 15.59 -2.88
N LYS A 127 -1.13 15.76 -3.21
CA LYS A 127 -2.21 15.70 -2.22
C LYS A 127 -2.49 14.24 -1.84
N LEU A 128 -2.69 14.02 -0.54
CA LEU A 128 -2.81 12.69 0.03
C LEU A 128 -4.00 12.63 1.00
N ALA A 129 -4.79 11.56 0.91
CA ALA A 129 -5.74 11.20 1.95
C ALA A 129 -5.10 10.16 2.87
N LEU A 130 -5.21 10.34 4.17
CA LEU A 130 -4.69 9.40 5.17
C LEU A 130 -5.42 9.59 6.51
N HIS A 131 -5.21 8.62 7.39
CA HIS A 131 -5.80 8.65 8.73
C HIS A 131 -5.43 9.95 9.46
N PRO A 132 -6.38 10.63 10.14
CA PRO A 132 -6.14 11.91 10.81
C PRO A 132 -4.93 11.91 11.75
N LEU A 133 -4.71 10.81 12.48
CA LEU A 133 -3.57 10.68 13.39
C LEU A 133 -2.21 10.60 12.66
N ALA A 134 -2.20 10.24 11.39
CA ALA A 134 -0.97 10.15 10.58
C ALA A 134 -0.65 11.47 9.86
N GLN A 135 -1.62 12.36 9.68
CA GLN A 135 -1.45 13.61 8.93
C GLN A 135 -0.29 14.48 9.47
N PRO A 136 -0.09 14.66 10.78
CA PRO A 136 1.00 15.47 11.29
C PRO A 136 2.41 14.97 10.93
N ALA A 137 2.55 13.71 10.49
CA ALA A 137 3.83 13.13 10.09
C ALA A 137 4.24 13.47 8.65
N ILE A 138 3.31 13.94 7.81
CA ILE A 138 3.59 14.31 6.41
C ILE A 138 4.55 15.51 6.35
N ARG A 139 5.59 15.41 5.51
CA ARG A 139 6.63 16.43 5.34
C ARG A 139 6.76 16.90 3.89
N LEU A 140 6.59 16.04 2.92
CA LEU A 140 6.83 16.31 1.50
C LEU A 140 5.53 16.49 0.72
N GLY A 141 4.54 15.66 0.99
CA GLY A 141 3.21 15.75 0.41
C GLY A 141 2.31 16.75 1.14
N VAL A 142 1.06 16.83 0.71
CA VAL A 142 0.02 17.67 1.28
C VAL A 142 -1.10 16.80 1.84
N ALA A 143 -1.18 16.70 3.17
CA ALA A 143 -2.24 15.95 3.84
C ALA A 143 -3.60 16.64 3.68
N THR A 144 -4.65 15.86 3.43
CA THR A 144 -6.03 16.34 3.31
C THR A 144 -6.96 15.59 4.27
N ASN A 145 -8.15 16.15 4.48
CA ASN A 145 -9.24 15.49 5.25
C ASN A 145 -10.27 14.81 4.33
N GLU A 146 -9.94 14.59 3.07
CA GLU A 146 -10.85 13.96 2.12
C GLU A 146 -10.93 12.45 2.36
N LYS A 147 -12.05 11.83 2.03
CA LYS A 147 -12.26 10.38 2.12
C LYS A 147 -11.27 9.60 1.26
N SER A 148 -11.00 10.12 0.07
CA SER A 148 -9.96 9.64 -0.83
C SER A 148 -9.47 10.76 -1.72
N VAL A 149 -8.23 10.62 -2.19
CA VAL A 149 -7.59 11.55 -3.12
C VAL A 149 -6.92 10.76 -4.23
N ILE A 150 -7.14 11.21 -5.47
CA ILE A 150 -6.39 10.76 -6.64
C ILE A 150 -5.61 11.96 -7.13
N ASP A 151 -4.29 11.89 -7.04
CA ASP A 151 -3.40 12.95 -7.48
C ASP A 151 -2.21 12.35 -8.24
N GLY A 152 -2.19 12.54 -9.56
CA GLY A 152 -1.22 11.91 -10.42
C GLY A 152 -1.28 10.39 -10.32
N ASN A 153 -0.20 9.77 -9.93
CA ASN A 153 -0.09 8.32 -9.75
C ASN A 153 -0.45 7.85 -8.32
N PHE A 154 -0.87 8.74 -7.43
CA PHE A 154 -1.26 8.40 -6.06
C PHE A 154 -2.77 8.22 -5.92
N TYR A 155 -3.19 7.07 -5.40
CA TYR A 155 -4.56 6.70 -5.06
C TYR A 155 -4.60 6.42 -3.57
N THR A 156 -5.05 7.38 -2.77
CA THR A 156 -5.00 7.29 -1.31
C THR A 156 -6.38 7.46 -0.69
N ALA A 157 -6.66 6.70 0.37
CA ALA A 157 -7.91 6.76 1.12
C ALA A 157 -7.63 7.01 2.60
N GLN A 158 -8.56 7.66 3.28
CA GLN A 158 -8.41 8.07 4.68
C GLN A 158 -8.34 6.86 5.62
N THR A 159 -9.21 5.88 5.41
CA THR A 159 -9.29 4.65 6.19
C THR A 159 -9.72 3.47 5.32
N GLU A 160 -9.72 2.27 5.89
CA GLU A 160 -10.30 1.07 5.25
C GLU A 160 -11.79 1.26 4.91
N ASN A 161 -12.49 2.11 5.63
CA ASN A 161 -13.91 2.39 5.42
C ASN A 161 -14.18 3.34 4.24
N THR A 162 -13.14 3.94 3.67
CA THR A 162 -13.27 4.90 2.56
C THR A 162 -12.58 4.46 1.26
N VAL A 163 -11.94 3.29 1.26
CA VAL A 163 -11.30 2.71 0.06
C VAL A 163 -12.26 2.62 -1.13
N TRP A 164 -13.51 2.26 -0.88
CA TRP A 164 -14.53 2.14 -1.92
C TRP A 164 -14.77 3.44 -2.71
N THR A 165 -14.48 4.61 -2.14
CA THR A 165 -14.70 5.90 -2.82
C THR A 165 -13.74 6.14 -3.99
N MET A 166 -12.57 5.52 -3.97
CA MET A 166 -11.60 5.60 -5.08
C MET A 166 -11.57 4.35 -5.97
N MET A 167 -12.19 3.25 -5.54
CA MET A 167 -12.08 1.96 -6.22
C MET A 167 -12.56 1.97 -7.67
N PRO A 168 -13.70 2.59 -8.05
CA PRO A 168 -14.11 2.63 -9.45
C PRO A 168 -13.06 3.28 -10.38
N ALA A 169 -12.49 4.41 -9.96
CA ALA A 169 -11.47 5.11 -10.74
C ALA A 169 -10.16 4.31 -10.79
N LEU A 170 -9.77 3.68 -9.68
CA LEU A 170 -8.60 2.81 -9.62
C LEU A 170 -8.74 1.62 -10.60
N ILE A 171 -9.86 0.92 -10.57
CA ILE A 171 -10.13 -0.21 -11.46
C ILE A 171 -10.09 0.24 -12.92
N ALA A 172 -10.72 1.37 -13.26
CA ALA A 172 -10.67 1.92 -14.63
C ALA A 172 -9.22 2.16 -15.08
N THR A 173 -8.39 2.74 -14.23
CA THR A 173 -6.97 2.99 -14.52
C THR A 173 -6.17 1.70 -14.68
N LEU A 174 -6.40 0.71 -13.84
CA LEU A 174 -5.68 -0.57 -13.91
C LEU A 174 -6.08 -1.41 -15.14
N LYS A 175 -7.28 -1.23 -15.66
CA LYS A 175 -7.76 -1.93 -16.88
C LYS A 175 -7.38 -1.20 -18.17
N ALA A 176 -7.04 0.06 -18.09
CA ALA A 176 -6.55 0.84 -19.23
C ALA A 176 -5.10 0.44 -19.56
#